data_4952bc58a08551b343620e26e1a08c41
#
_entry.id   4952bc58a08551b343620e26e1a08c41
#
_cell.length_a   1.000
_cell.length_b   1.000
_cell.length_c   1.000
_cell.angle_alpha   90.00
_cell.angle_beta   90.00
_cell.angle_gamma   90.00
#
_symmetry.space_group_name_H-M   'P 1'
#
loop_
_entity.id
_entity.type
_entity.pdbx_description
1 polymer ?
#
loop_
_entity_poly.entity_id
_entity_poly.type
_entity_poly.pdbx_seq_one_letter_code
_entity_poly.pdbx_strand_id
1 'polypeptide(L)'
;MATIHVDGKEYEVDGADNLLQACLSLGLDVPYFCWHPALGSVGACRQCAVKQYQNADDKRGRLVMSCMTPSTDGTYISIEDQEAKEFRKTVVEWQMTNHPHDCPVCEEGGACHLQDMTVMTGHNSRRYRFTKRTHQNQDLGPFINHEMNRCIACYRCVRYYKDYAGGEDLGVYGAHDNVYFGRVEDGTLESEFSGNLVEVCPTGVFTDKTHSERYNRKWDMQFAPSICQGCSVGCNISPGERYGELRRIENRFHGALNHYFLCDRGRFGYGHVNLTDRPRQPLLQDGSDKLAITVDGALNRAADALRTASGVIGIGSPRASLESNFALRELVGAANFYSGVEQSEWKCLQKMLDILEHGGVRTPSLRDMEEADAVLVLGEDVTQTAARIALALRQAVKGKGREIARKLKVDLWQVAAVQTLAQNERYPLLITSLDQTRLDDVAADTLHAPHADQARLGLSLIHISEP
;
A
#
# COMPACT_ATOMS: atom_id res chain seq x y z
N MET A 1 -7.05 13.97 24.23
CA MET A 1 -6.79 15.29 23.59
C MET A 1 -5.59 15.92 24.28
N ALA A 2 -4.72 16.57 23.53
CA ALA A 2 -3.59 17.36 24.02
C ALA A 2 -3.67 18.74 23.40
N THR A 3 -3.35 19.78 24.16
CA THR A 3 -3.26 21.15 23.67
C THR A 3 -1.81 21.46 23.34
N ILE A 4 -1.51 21.84 22.09
CA ILE A 4 -0.18 22.26 21.69
C ILE A 4 -0.21 23.69 21.20
N HIS A 5 0.90 24.43 21.40
CA HIS A 5 1.04 25.80 20.93
C HIS A 5 2.05 25.83 19.78
N VAL A 6 1.60 26.28 18.61
CA VAL A 6 2.42 26.37 17.40
C VAL A 6 2.43 27.80 16.90
N ASP A 7 3.63 28.43 16.84
CA ASP A 7 3.82 29.81 16.38
C ASP A 7 2.88 30.82 17.07
N GLY A 8 2.69 30.65 18.39
CA GLY A 8 1.85 31.50 19.24
C GLY A 8 0.35 31.26 19.14
N LYS A 9 -0.09 30.24 18.42
CA LYS A 9 -1.50 29.81 18.35
C LYS A 9 -1.69 28.50 19.09
N GLU A 10 -2.85 28.34 19.70
CA GLU A 10 -3.28 27.15 20.42
C GLU A 10 -4.07 26.21 19.51
N TYR A 11 -3.78 24.91 19.60
CA TYR A 11 -4.43 23.87 18.82
C TYR A 11 -4.75 22.66 19.69
N GLU A 12 -5.96 22.14 19.56
CA GLU A 12 -6.33 20.86 20.14
C GLU A 12 -5.98 19.73 19.20
N VAL A 13 -5.33 18.68 19.70
CA VAL A 13 -4.90 17.52 18.95
C VAL A 13 -5.42 16.25 19.61
N ASP A 14 -6.03 15.37 18.83
CA ASP A 14 -6.47 14.07 19.27
C ASP A 14 -5.78 12.95 18.48
N GLY A 15 -5.28 11.95 19.20
CA GLY A 15 -4.71 10.74 18.62
C GLY A 15 -3.40 10.88 17.84
N ALA A 16 -2.68 12.00 17.97
CA ALA A 16 -1.38 12.17 17.33
C ALA A 16 -0.25 11.57 18.16
N ASP A 17 0.54 10.68 17.55
CA ASP A 17 1.65 10.00 18.20
C ASP A 17 2.86 10.90 18.46
N ASN A 18 3.12 11.87 17.55
CA ASN A 18 4.24 12.79 17.63
C ASN A 18 3.89 14.17 17.05
N LEU A 19 4.74 15.16 17.31
CA LEU A 19 4.50 16.55 16.88
C LEU A 19 4.39 16.71 15.36
N LEU A 20 5.11 15.90 14.55
CA LEU A 20 4.98 15.98 13.10
C LEU A 20 3.56 15.58 12.66
N GLN A 21 3.08 14.44 13.17
CA GLN A 21 1.74 13.98 12.86
C GLN A 21 0.67 14.97 13.35
N ALA A 22 0.86 15.52 14.55
CA ALA A 22 0.00 16.57 15.10
C ALA A 22 -0.08 17.79 14.15
N CYS A 23 1.05 18.34 13.76
CA CYS A 23 1.09 19.49 12.83
C CYS A 23 0.42 19.17 11.50
N LEU A 24 0.74 18.03 10.87
CA LEU A 24 0.16 17.63 9.59
C LEU A 24 -1.36 17.41 9.67
N SER A 25 -1.88 16.85 10.77
CA SER A 25 -3.33 16.67 10.96
C SER A 25 -4.09 18.00 11.10
N LEU A 26 -3.39 19.05 11.55
CA LEU A 26 -3.91 20.42 11.66
C LEU A 26 -3.74 21.24 10.36
N GLY A 27 -3.19 20.64 9.30
CA GLY A 27 -2.89 21.35 8.06
C GLY A 27 -1.68 22.29 8.16
N LEU A 28 -0.82 22.10 9.17
CA LEU A 28 0.41 22.86 9.33
C LEU A 28 1.56 22.11 8.61
N ASP A 29 2.16 22.80 7.66
CA ASP A 29 3.23 22.23 6.83
C ASP A 29 4.57 22.17 7.56
N VAL A 30 5.05 20.97 7.79
CA VAL A 30 6.40 20.68 8.28
C VAL A 30 7.09 19.75 7.27
N PRO A 31 8.23 20.14 6.67
CA PRO A 31 8.92 19.27 5.71
C PRO A 31 9.48 18.03 6.39
N TYR A 32 9.42 16.87 5.69
CA TYR A 32 9.90 15.59 6.23
C TYR A 32 10.26 14.62 5.10
N PHE A 33 11.03 13.56 5.42
CA PHE A 33 11.29 12.44 4.49
C PHE A 33 11.16 11.08 5.15
N CYS A 34 11.86 10.80 6.26
CA CYS A 34 11.96 9.45 6.81
C CYS A 34 10.71 8.97 7.56
N TRP A 35 9.85 9.87 8.02
CA TRP A 35 8.58 9.53 8.63
C TRP A 35 7.56 9.08 7.57
N HIS A 36 6.74 8.12 7.95
CA HIS A 36 5.59 7.69 7.16
C HIS A 36 4.50 7.21 8.12
N PRO A 37 3.20 7.52 7.90
CA PRO A 37 2.15 7.20 8.87
C PRO A 37 2.04 5.70 9.20
N ALA A 38 2.31 4.81 8.22
CA ALA A 38 2.28 3.36 8.46
C ALA A 38 3.61 2.80 8.99
N LEU A 39 4.72 3.52 8.88
CA LEU A 39 6.07 3.02 9.24
C LEU A 39 6.64 3.72 10.46
N GLY A 40 5.96 4.75 10.98
CA GLY A 40 6.42 5.55 12.12
C GLY A 40 7.70 6.35 11.81
N SER A 41 8.47 6.61 12.85
CA SER A 41 9.64 7.49 12.84
C SER A 41 10.95 6.72 12.97
N VAL A 42 12.03 7.28 12.43
CA VAL A 42 13.41 6.78 12.60
C VAL A 42 14.41 7.92 12.87
N GLY A 43 14.03 9.18 12.63
CA GLY A 43 14.87 10.35 12.86
C GLY A 43 16.08 10.50 11.92
N ALA A 44 16.15 9.74 10.81
CA ALA A 44 17.33 9.68 9.95
C ALA A 44 17.52 10.95 9.10
N CYS A 45 16.45 11.52 8.55
CA CYS A 45 16.55 12.63 7.59
C CYS A 45 16.75 14.01 8.22
N ARG A 46 16.36 14.20 9.47
CA ARG A 46 16.43 15.46 10.23
C ARG A 46 15.66 16.64 9.61
N GLN A 47 14.86 16.40 8.57
CA GLN A 47 14.17 17.45 7.82
C GLN A 47 13.02 18.11 8.60
N CYS A 48 12.41 17.38 9.54
CA CYS A 48 11.26 17.84 10.33
C CYS A 48 11.65 18.66 11.57
N ALA A 49 12.76 19.41 11.51
CA ALA A 49 13.23 20.24 12.61
C ALA A 49 12.26 21.38 12.90
N VAL A 50 11.91 21.54 14.18
CA VAL A 50 11.15 22.66 14.73
C VAL A 50 11.86 23.20 15.97
N LYS A 51 11.55 24.42 16.38
CA LYS A 51 12.06 24.96 17.64
C LYS A 51 11.08 24.65 18.75
N GLN A 52 11.51 23.96 19.79
CA GLN A 52 10.70 23.64 20.99
C GLN A 52 11.09 24.56 22.14
N TYR A 53 10.09 25.08 22.84
CA TYR A 53 10.24 25.97 23.98
C TYR A 53 9.69 25.29 25.25
N GLN A 54 10.18 25.69 26.43
CA GLN A 54 9.69 25.15 27.70
C GLN A 54 8.30 25.70 28.06
N ASN A 55 8.04 26.95 27.73
CA ASN A 55 6.78 27.69 27.94
C ASN A 55 6.73 28.92 27.03
N ALA A 56 5.65 29.71 27.13
CA ALA A 56 5.46 30.94 26.35
C ALA A 56 6.55 32.02 26.53
N ASP A 57 7.21 32.05 27.68
CA ASP A 57 8.23 33.07 28.02
C ASP A 57 9.65 32.62 27.65
N ASP A 58 9.85 31.36 27.30
CA ASP A 58 11.15 30.83 26.87
C ASP A 58 11.55 31.43 25.51
N LYS A 59 12.64 32.19 25.48
CA LYS A 59 13.17 32.81 24.25
C LYS A 59 14.33 32.04 23.62
N ARG A 60 14.85 31.03 24.28
CA ARG A 60 15.99 30.24 23.78
C ARG A 60 15.51 29.08 22.93
N GLY A 61 14.64 28.27 23.48
CA GLY A 61 14.19 27.04 22.86
C GLY A 61 15.35 26.09 22.46
N ARG A 62 15.01 24.97 21.84
CA ARG A 62 15.98 24.05 21.25
C ARG A 62 15.44 23.46 19.97
N LEU A 63 16.31 23.15 19.01
CA LEU A 63 15.92 22.39 17.82
C LEU A 63 15.62 20.94 18.20
N VAL A 64 14.44 20.48 17.78
CA VAL A 64 14.00 19.08 17.94
C VAL A 64 13.47 18.56 16.61
N MET A 65 13.50 17.24 16.44
CA MET A 65 12.88 16.59 15.29
C MET A 65 11.43 16.27 15.63
N SER A 66 10.49 16.96 15.02
CA SER A 66 9.06 16.82 15.35
C SER A 66 8.55 15.38 15.23
N CYS A 67 9.09 14.59 14.28
CA CYS A 67 8.75 13.17 14.16
C CYS A 67 9.27 12.29 15.31
N MET A 68 10.20 12.78 16.12
CA MET A 68 10.83 12.09 17.27
C MET A 68 10.44 12.71 18.61
N THR A 69 9.49 13.62 18.61
CA THR A 69 9.04 14.35 19.81
C THR A 69 7.57 14.06 20.02
N PRO A 70 7.15 13.55 21.21
CA PRO A 70 5.76 13.27 21.48
C PRO A 70 4.92 14.56 21.48
N SER A 71 3.65 14.44 21.08
CA SER A 71 2.67 15.53 21.16
C SER A 71 1.99 15.53 22.54
N THR A 72 2.67 16.10 23.53
CA THR A 72 2.16 16.17 24.90
C THR A 72 1.44 17.48 25.15
N ASP A 73 0.51 17.45 26.11
CA ASP A 73 -0.24 18.63 26.53
C ASP A 73 0.70 19.76 27.02
N GLY A 74 0.39 21.00 26.65
CA GLY A 74 1.21 22.16 26.97
C GLY A 74 2.54 22.28 26.21
N THR A 75 2.70 21.54 25.09
CA THR A 75 3.93 21.66 24.27
C THR A 75 3.94 22.96 23.45
N TYR A 76 5.03 23.72 23.53
CA TYR A 76 5.25 24.95 22.75
C TYR A 76 6.30 24.71 21.67
N ILE A 77 5.93 24.95 20.40
CA ILE A 77 6.86 24.85 19.26
C ILE A 77 6.72 26.04 18.31
N SER A 78 7.77 26.28 17.53
CA SER A 78 7.71 27.13 16.35
C SER A 78 8.20 26.39 15.11
N ILE A 79 7.37 26.40 14.07
CA ILE A 79 7.70 25.96 12.70
C ILE A 79 8.41 27.10 11.97
N GLU A 80 8.02 28.33 12.25
CA GLU A 80 8.47 29.54 11.58
C GLU A 80 9.74 30.15 12.18
N ASP A 81 10.27 29.61 13.29
CA ASP A 81 11.53 30.05 13.88
C ASP A 81 12.67 30.03 12.86
N GLN A 82 13.47 31.12 12.84
CA GLN A 82 14.51 31.33 11.83
C GLN A 82 15.58 30.26 11.85
N GLU A 83 16.01 29.80 13.05
CA GLU A 83 17.03 28.75 13.19
C GLU A 83 16.49 27.43 12.65
N ALA A 84 15.22 27.10 12.92
CA ALA A 84 14.57 25.90 12.39
C ALA A 84 14.45 25.94 10.85
N LYS A 85 14.07 27.09 10.29
CA LYS A 85 13.99 27.27 8.82
C LYS A 85 15.35 27.13 8.15
N GLU A 86 16.37 27.75 8.69
CA GLU A 86 17.74 27.66 8.16
C GLU A 86 18.29 26.25 8.27
N PHE A 87 18.02 25.58 9.38
CA PHE A 87 18.40 24.17 9.55
C PHE A 87 17.75 23.27 8.48
N ARG A 88 16.44 23.38 8.28
CA ARG A 88 15.72 22.61 7.25
C ARG A 88 16.26 22.87 5.84
N LYS A 89 16.56 24.13 5.51
CA LYS A 89 17.18 24.52 4.24
C LYS A 89 18.58 23.91 4.07
N THR A 90 19.37 23.90 5.13
CA THR A 90 20.71 23.32 5.14
C THR A 90 20.66 21.79 4.99
N VAL A 91 19.67 21.11 5.58
CA VAL A 91 19.47 19.65 5.40
C VAL A 91 19.22 19.32 3.93
N VAL A 92 18.38 20.09 3.23
CA VAL A 92 18.17 19.90 1.78
C VAL A 92 19.48 20.14 1.02
N GLU A 93 20.25 21.17 1.36
CA GLU A 93 21.56 21.42 0.75
C GLU A 93 22.50 20.21 0.90
N TRP A 94 22.55 19.58 2.08
CA TRP A 94 23.37 18.40 2.30
C TRP A 94 22.90 17.21 1.45
N GLN A 95 21.62 16.99 1.31
CA GLN A 95 21.07 15.96 0.44
C GLN A 95 21.46 16.21 -1.02
N MET A 96 21.41 17.47 -1.48
CA MET A 96 21.77 17.88 -2.83
C MET A 96 23.28 17.78 -3.12
N THR A 97 24.12 17.55 -2.11
CA THR A 97 25.56 17.32 -2.36
C THR A 97 25.81 16.10 -3.27
N ASN A 98 25.07 15.02 -3.08
CA ASN A 98 25.20 13.80 -3.88
C ASN A 98 24.01 13.54 -4.80
N HIS A 99 22.79 13.97 -4.46
CA HIS A 99 21.63 13.77 -5.32
C HIS A 99 21.87 14.37 -6.72
N PRO A 100 21.64 13.60 -7.82
CA PRO A 100 21.81 14.11 -9.18
C PRO A 100 20.75 15.15 -9.53
N HIS A 101 21.11 16.11 -10.39
CA HIS A 101 20.17 17.10 -10.93
C HIS A 101 19.60 16.62 -12.27
N ASP A 102 19.06 15.42 -12.28
CA ASP A 102 18.52 14.73 -13.46
C ASP A 102 16.98 14.71 -13.52
N CYS A 103 16.32 15.61 -12.81
CA CYS A 103 14.85 15.74 -12.79
C CYS A 103 14.20 15.73 -14.18
N PRO A 104 14.77 16.33 -15.23
CA PRO A 104 14.21 16.26 -16.58
C PRO A 104 14.08 14.83 -17.15
N VAL A 105 14.95 13.92 -16.74
CA VAL A 105 14.96 12.49 -17.18
C VAL A 105 14.59 11.52 -16.05
N CYS A 106 14.38 12.02 -14.83
CA CYS A 106 13.94 11.22 -13.70
C CYS A 106 12.45 10.93 -13.81
N GLU A 107 12.07 9.66 -13.71
CA GLU A 107 10.68 9.22 -13.81
C GLU A 107 9.80 9.76 -12.67
N GLU A 108 10.39 10.07 -11.51
CA GLU A 108 9.69 10.68 -10.39
C GLU A 108 9.56 12.21 -10.51
N GLY A 109 10.19 12.82 -11.51
CA GLY A 109 10.14 14.26 -11.72
C GLY A 109 8.71 14.79 -11.89
N GLY A 110 8.28 15.71 -11.00
CA GLY A 110 6.93 16.24 -10.94
C GLY A 110 5.97 15.51 -10.01
N ALA A 111 6.39 14.39 -9.43
CA ALA A 111 5.71 13.67 -8.35
C ALA A 111 6.65 13.40 -7.16
N CYS A 112 7.78 14.10 -7.10
CA CYS A 112 8.89 13.84 -6.21
C CYS A 112 8.77 14.63 -4.90
N HIS A 113 8.70 13.92 -3.79
CA HIS A 113 8.63 14.55 -2.47
C HIS A 113 9.87 15.40 -2.15
N LEU A 114 11.06 15.04 -2.69
CA LEU A 114 12.27 15.86 -2.54
C LEU A 114 12.14 17.21 -3.26
N GLN A 115 11.51 17.24 -4.44
CA GLN A 115 11.24 18.52 -5.14
C GLN A 115 10.32 19.42 -4.31
N ASP A 116 9.24 18.84 -3.75
CA ASP A 116 8.29 19.59 -2.93
C ASP A 116 8.96 20.18 -1.68
N MET A 117 9.76 19.37 -0.97
CA MET A 117 10.48 19.82 0.22
C MET A 117 11.57 20.86 -0.11
N THR A 118 12.18 20.77 -1.29
CA THR A 118 13.14 21.77 -1.78
C THR A 118 12.47 23.13 -1.95
N VAL A 119 11.27 23.14 -2.56
CA VAL A 119 10.47 24.38 -2.72
C VAL A 119 10.01 24.89 -1.35
N MET A 120 9.48 24.03 -0.50
CA MET A 120 8.98 24.40 0.84
C MET A 120 10.06 25.02 1.71
N THR A 121 11.31 24.54 1.64
CA THR A 121 12.42 25.10 2.42
C THR A 121 13.11 26.32 1.79
N GLY A 122 12.74 26.67 0.55
CA GLY A 122 13.35 27.77 -0.19
C GLY A 122 14.83 27.54 -0.54
N HIS A 123 15.24 26.25 -0.64
CA HIS A 123 16.60 25.93 -1.08
C HIS A 123 16.73 26.12 -2.58
N ASN A 124 17.68 26.96 -3.01
CA ASN A 124 17.89 27.31 -4.42
C ASN A 124 19.34 27.30 -4.88
N SER A 125 20.30 27.07 -3.97
CA SER A 125 21.71 27.10 -4.30
C SER A 125 22.52 26.16 -3.41
N ARG A 126 23.58 25.61 -3.96
CA ARG A 126 24.52 24.72 -3.27
C ARG A 126 25.86 25.42 -3.10
N ARG A 127 26.34 25.49 -1.85
CA ARG A 127 27.66 26.10 -1.52
C ARG A 127 28.85 25.20 -1.84
N TYR A 128 28.62 23.86 -1.84
CA TYR A 128 29.68 22.86 -2.05
C TYR A 128 29.73 22.41 -3.50
N ARG A 129 30.96 22.21 -4.01
CA ARG A 129 31.20 21.74 -5.39
C ARG A 129 32.31 20.68 -5.35
N PHE A 130 31.92 19.42 -5.50
CA PHE A 130 32.82 18.28 -5.57
C PHE A 130 32.18 17.18 -6.43
N THR A 131 32.97 16.16 -6.77
CA THR A 131 32.48 15.00 -7.52
C THR A 131 31.44 14.24 -6.68
N LYS A 132 30.27 14.03 -7.24
CA LYS A 132 29.22 13.25 -6.61
C LYS A 132 29.59 11.78 -6.54
N ARG A 133 29.15 11.09 -5.51
CA ARG A 133 29.23 9.63 -5.44
C ARG A 133 28.44 9.02 -6.58
N THR A 134 28.92 7.87 -7.05
CA THR A 134 28.25 7.09 -8.09
C THR A 134 28.11 5.65 -7.60
N HIS A 135 26.91 5.13 -7.66
CA HIS A 135 26.57 3.75 -7.36
C HIS A 135 26.12 3.05 -8.63
N GLN A 136 26.31 1.74 -8.68
CA GLN A 136 25.72 0.91 -9.73
C GLN A 136 24.25 0.66 -9.40
N ASN A 137 23.42 0.61 -10.43
CA ASN A 137 22.05 0.22 -10.35
C ASN A 137 21.91 -1.29 -10.45
N GLN A 138 20.81 -1.85 -9.96
CA GLN A 138 20.50 -3.28 -10.05
C GLN A 138 19.29 -3.51 -10.94
N ASP A 139 19.22 -4.67 -11.58
CA ASP A 139 17.95 -5.20 -12.10
C ASP A 139 17.16 -5.83 -10.94
N LEU A 140 16.01 -5.23 -10.64
CA LEU A 140 15.10 -5.68 -9.58
C LEU A 140 13.86 -6.41 -10.13
N GLY A 141 13.95 -6.92 -11.36
CA GLY A 141 12.88 -7.67 -12.01
C GLY A 141 11.97 -6.84 -12.91
N PRO A 142 10.77 -7.31 -13.23
CA PRO A 142 9.93 -6.73 -14.28
C PRO A 142 9.18 -5.46 -13.88
N PHE A 143 9.09 -5.15 -12.59
CA PHE A 143 8.18 -4.12 -12.10
C PHE A 143 8.87 -2.86 -11.59
N ILE A 144 10.10 -2.96 -11.10
CA ILE A 144 10.77 -1.89 -10.37
C ILE A 144 12.07 -1.52 -11.06
N ASN A 145 12.22 -0.25 -11.44
CA ASN A 145 13.51 0.33 -11.81
C ASN A 145 14.27 0.75 -10.55
N HIS A 146 15.59 0.74 -10.65
CA HIS A 146 16.48 1.12 -9.57
C HIS A 146 17.52 2.14 -10.03
N GLU A 147 17.54 3.31 -9.38
CA GLU A 147 18.55 4.36 -9.61
C GLU A 147 19.12 4.82 -8.28
N MET A 148 20.12 4.09 -7.79
CA MET A 148 20.66 4.27 -6.43
C MET A 148 21.25 5.68 -6.19
N ASN A 149 21.73 6.35 -7.24
CA ASN A 149 22.30 7.69 -7.14
C ASN A 149 21.30 8.75 -6.62
N ARG A 150 20.01 8.49 -6.73
CA ARG A 150 18.94 9.37 -6.27
C ARG A 150 18.61 9.20 -4.78
N CYS A 151 19.30 8.31 -4.09
CA CYS A 151 19.01 7.99 -2.69
C CYS A 151 19.43 9.13 -1.74
N ILE A 152 18.53 9.44 -0.78
CA ILE A 152 18.75 10.40 0.31
C ILE A 152 18.89 9.71 1.68
N ALA A 153 19.09 8.39 1.69
CA ALA A 153 19.27 7.57 2.89
C ALA A 153 18.18 7.76 3.97
N CYS A 154 16.92 7.81 3.55
CA CYS A 154 15.78 8.00 4.47
C CYS A 154 15.30 6.70 5.13
N TYR A 155 15.74 5.54 4.69
CA TYR A 155 15.39 4.20 5.20
C TYR A 155 13.92 3.79 5.05
N ARG A 156 13.07 4.55 4.35
CA ARG A 156 11.65 4.19 4.19
C ARG A 156 11.47 2.87 3.44
N CYS A 157 12.26 2.62 2.40
CA CYS A 157 12.18 1.43 1.56
C CYS A 157 12.39 0.13 2.36
N VAL A 158 13.48 0.03 3.12
CA VAL A 158 13.79 -1.19 3.89
C VAL A 158 12.87 -1.37 5.08
N ARG A 159 12.49 -0.30 5.77
CA ARG A 159 11.49 -0.36 6.85
C ARG A 159 10.13 -0.81 6.33
N TYR A 160 9.75 -0.37 5.15
CA TYR A 160 8.56 -0.87 4.49
C TYR A 160 8.73 -2.34 4.11
N TYR A 161 9.72 -2.64 3.29
CA TYR A 161 9.86 -3.92 2.63
C TYR A 161 10.11 -5.07 3.62
N LYS A 162 11.06 -4.87 4.55
CA LYS A 162 11.38 -5.89 5.56
C LYS A 162 10.42 -5.85 6.76
N ASP A 163 10.35 -4.68 7.40
CA ASP A 163 9.71 -4.59 8.70
C ASP A 163 8.17 -4.59 8.59
N TYR A 164 7.61 -4.07 7.50
CA TYR A 164 6.16 -4.02 7.32
C TYR A 164 5.64 -5.16 6.44
N ALA A 165 6.19 -5.32 5.24
CA ALA A 165 5.71 -6.28 4.24
C ALA A 165 6.29 -7.70 4.38
N GLY A 166 7.39 -7.88 5.14
CA GLY A 166 8.00 -9.19 5.38
C GLY A 166 8.85 -9.72 4.21
N GLY A 167 9.32 -8.84 3.32
CA GLY A 167 10.27 -9.22 2.28
C GLY A 167 11.68 -9.32 2.85
N GLU A 168 12.48 -10.27 2.40
CA GLU A 168 13.82 -10.53 2.95
C GLU A 168 14.95 -10.16 1.99
N ASP A 169 14.63 -9.99 0.72
CA ASP A 169 15.59 -9.88 -0.39
C ASP A 169 15.96 -8.42 -0.75
N LEU A 170 15.54 -7.43 0.03
CA LEU A 170 16.00 -6.03 -0.05
C LEU A 170 16.61 -5.61 1.27
N GLY A 171 17.79 -5.01 1.25
CA GLY A 171 18.50 -4.63 2.48
C GLY A 171 19.26 -3.30 2.37
N VAL A 172 20.01 -3.01 3.44
CA VAL A 172 20.96 -1.91 3.50
C VAL A 172 22.36 -2.52 3.65
N TYR A 173 23.26 -2.13 2.79
CA TYR A 173 24.63 -2.64 2.73
C TYR A 173 25.62 -1.48 2.78
N GLY A 174 26.88 -1.79 3.14
CA GLY A 174 27.93 -0.80 3.28
C GLY A 174 27.81 0.04 4.55
N ALA A 175 28.68 1.02 4.67
CA ALA A 175 28.80 1.90 5.83
C ALA A 175 29.22 3.31 5.44
N HIS A 176 29.02 4.27 6.35
CA HIS A 176 29.36 5.68 6.21
C HIS A 176 28.77 6.32 4.94
N ASP A 177 29.62 6.82 4.07
CA ASP A 177 29.25 7.48 2.83
C ASP A 177 28.96 6.51 1.68
N ASN A 178 29.15 5.20 1.89
CA ASN A 178 28.95 4.15 0.90
C ASN A 178 27.76 3.24 1.21
N VAL A 179 26.71 3.76 1.83
CA VAL A 179 25.49 3.02 2.12
C VAL A 179 24.70 2.77 0.84
N TYR A 180 24.29 1.52 0.64
CA TYR A 180 23.57 1.04 -0.53
C TYR A 180 22.25 0.38 -0.14
N PHE A 181 21.17 0.75 -0.81
CA PHE A 181 19.83 0.17 -0.62
C PHE A 181 19.46 -0.66 -1.85
N GLY A 182 19.40 -1.95 -1.71
CA GLY A 182 19.16 -2.86 -2.82
C GLY A 182 19.16 -4.33 -2.37
N ARG A 183 19.38 -5.22 -3.31
CA ARG A 183 19.64 -6.65 -3.08
C ARG A 183 21.16 -6.90 -2.90
N VAL A 184 21.52 -8.10 -2.49
CA VAL A 184 22.93 -8.55 -2.48
C VAL A 184 23.48 -8.61 -3.92
N GLU A 185 22.63 -9.08 -4.85
CA GLU A 185 22.90 -9.19 -6.28
C GLU A 185 21.65 -8.88 -7.10
N ASP A 186 21.77 -8.78 -8.40
CA ASP A 186 20.63 -8.59 -9.30
C ASP A 186 19.62 -9.72 -9.14
N GLY A 187 18.35 -9.40 -9.29
CA GLY A 187 17.26 -10.38 -9.21
C GLY A 187 15.92 -9.75 -8.85
N THR A 188 14.85 -10.45 -9.21
CA THR A 188 13.49 -10.01 -8.95
C THR A 188 13.20 -9.89 -7.45
N LEU A 189 12.57 -8.79 -7.05
CA LEU A 189 12.00 -8.65 -5.72
C LEU A 189 10.81 -9.59 -5.55
N GLU A 190 10.85 -10.45 -4.55
CA GLU A 190 9.92 -11.57 -4.43
C GLU A 190 8.64 -11.26 -3.64
N SER A 191 8.61 -10.16 -2.87
CA SER A 191 7.40 -9.79 -2.12
C SER A 191 6.26 -9.41 -3.07
N GLU A 192 5.07 -9.93 -2.82
CA GLU A 192 3.83 -9.57 -3.52
C GLU A 192 3.39 -8.12 -3.33
N PHE A 193 4.17 -7.36 -2.57
CA PHE A 193 3.99 -5.94 -2.29
C PHE A 193 5.20 -5.08 -2.72
N SER A 194 6.08 -5.60 -3.56
CA SER A 194 7.31 -4.92 -3.99
C SER A 194 7.03 -3.56 -4.63
N GLY A 195 5.95 -3.43 -5.38
CA GLY A 195 5.56 -2.22 -6.09
C GLY A 195 5.30 -0.99 -5.21
N ASN A 196 5.05 -1.17 -3.91
CA ASN A 196 4.90 -0.03 -3.01
C ASN A 196 6.24 0.70 -2.73
N LEU A 197 7.37 0.12 -3.08
CA LEU A 197 8.66 0.82 -3.04
C LEU A 197 8.62 2.10 -3.87
N VAL A 198 7.85 2.11 -4.97
CA VAL A 198 7.67 3.29 -5.83
C VAL A 198 7.01 4.45 -5.09
N GLU A 199 5.98 4.18 -4.27
CA GLU A 199 5.26 5.24 -3.52
C GLU A 199 5.90 5.54 -2.15
N VAL A 200 6.57 4.54 -1.56
CA VAL A 200 7.24 4.71 -0.27
C VAL A 200 8.53 5.51 -0.41
N CYS A 201 9.25 5.37 -1.52
CA CYS A 201 10.47 6.12 -1.78
C CYS A 201 10.13 7.60 -2.03
N PRO A 202 10.76 8.56 -1.29
CA PRO A 202 10.49 9.98 -1.48
C PRO A 202 11.24 10.59 -2.68
N THR A 203 11.96 9.76 -3.43
CA THR A 203 12.77 10.17 -4.59
C THR A 203 12.70 9.10 -5.67
N GLY A 204 13.26 9.33 -6.84
CA GLY A 204 13.27 8.40 -7.97
C GLY A 204 14.28 7.26 -7.89
N VAL A 205 14.55 6.69 -6.69
CA VAL A 205 15.39 5.49 -6.56
C VAL A 205 14.66 4.26 -7.08
N PHE A 206 13.44 4.07 -6.61
CA PHE A 206 12.55 3.01 -7.04
C PHE A 206 11.40 3.63 -7.84
N THR A 207 11.30 3.28 -9.12
CA THR A 207 10.25 3.79 -10.01
C THR A 207 9.53 2.65 -10.71
N ASP A 208 8.33 2.91 -11.22
CA ASP A 208 7.49 1.95 -11.91
C ASP A 208 8.05 1.64 -13.31
N LYS A 209 8.64 0.46 -13.48
CA LYS A 209 9.24 0.01 -14.75
C LYS A 209 8.21 -0.09 -15.88
N THR A 210 6.96 -0.48 -15.55
CA THR A 210 5.88 -0.59 -16.54
C THR A 210 5.41 0.77 -17.03
N HIS A 211 5.47 1.80 -16.18
CA HIS A 211 5.21 3.18 -16.55
C HIS A 211 6.37 3.78 -17.36
N SER A 212 7.62 3.44 -17.04
CA SER A 212 8.80 4.00 -17.71
C SER A 212 8.86 3.67 -19.21
N GLU A 213 8.32 2.53 -19.62
CA GLU A 213 8.22 2.14 -21.03
C GLU A 213 7.35 3.08 -21.87
N ARG A 214 6.40 3.77 -21.21
CA ARG A 214 5.46 4.69 -21.83
C ARG A 214 5.37 6.00 -21.04
N TYR A 215 6.52 6.48 -20.60
CA TYR A 215 6.62 7.56 -19.63
C TYR A 215 5.93 8.84 -20.08
N ASN A 216 5.23 9.44 -19.13
CA ASN A 216 4.73 10.80 -19.17
C ASN A 216 4.74 11.39 -17.75
N ARG A 217 4.70 12.70 -17.63
CA ARG A 217 4.66 13.36 -16.32
C ARG A 217 3.31 13.15 -15.63
N LYS A 218 3.33 13.11 -14.30
CA LYS A 218 2.10 12.89 -13.50
C LYS A 218 1.02 13.91 -13.80
N TRP A 219 1.37 15.17 -14.00
CA TRP A 219 0.41 16.23 -14.33
C TRP A 219 -0.22 16.11 -15.72
N ASP A 220 0.35 15.28 -16.60
CA ASP A 220 -0.22 14.99 -17.92
C ASP A 220 -1.25 13.86 -17.89
N MET A 221 -1.35 13.12 -16.78
CA MET A 221 -2.30 12.02 -16.63
C MET A 221 -3.61 12.49 -16.03
N GLN A 222 -4.68 11.81 -16.40
CA GLN A 222 -5.97 11.91 -15.74
C GLN A 222 -6.15 10.74 -14.79
N PHE A 223 -6.40 11.03 -13.53
CA PHE A 223 -6.65 10.03 -12.50
C PHE A 223 -8.14 10.00 -12.14
N ALA A 224 -8.66 8.80 -11.90
CA ALA A 224 -10.03 8.61 -11.43
C ALA A 224 -10.05 7.63 -10.26
N PRO A 225 -10.95 7.81 -9.27
CA PRO A 225 -11.14 6.82 -8.22
C PRO A 225 -11.74 5.54 -8.81
N SER A 226 -11.17 4.39 -8.42
CA SER A 226 -11.62 3.08 -8.87
C SER A 226 -11.38 2.02 -7.79
N ILE A 227 -11.83 0.80 -8.07
CA ILE A 227 -11.67 -0.38 -7.22
C ILE A 227 -10.89 -1.44 -7.99
N CYS A 228 -9.89 -2.04 -7.33
CA CYS A 228 -9.12 -3.12 -7.88
C CYS A 228 -9.99 -4.37 -8.08
N GLN A 229 -9.94 -4.98 -9.26
CA GLN A 229 -10.66 -6.20 -9.60
C GLN A 229 -9.79 -7.45 -9.58
N GLY A 230 -8.55 -7.37 -9.05
CA GLY A 230 -7.60 -8.47 -9.03
C GLY A 230 -7.94 -9.60 -8.07
N CYS A 231 -8.73 -9.32 -7.03
CA CYS A 231 -9.28 -10.28 -6.06
C CYS A 231 -10.50 -9.70 -5.36
N SER A 232 -11.17 -10.50 -4.51
CA SER A 232 -12.39 -10.11 -3.79
C SER A 232 -12.20 -9.07 -2.70
N VAL A 233 -10.97 -8.70 -2.32
CA VAL A 233 -10.71 -7.65 -1.33
C VAL A 233 -11.18 -6.28 -1.82
N GLY A 234 -11.07 -5.97 -3.11
CA GLY A 234 -11.59 -4.73 -3.68
C GLY A 234 -10.85 -3.48 -3.22
N CYS A 235 -9.53 -3.52 -3.16
CA CYS A 235 -8.70 -2.37 -2.74
C CYS A 235 -9.01 -1.11 -3.55
N ASN A 236 -8.99 0.05 -2.90
CA ASN A 236 -9.16 1.33 -3.56
C ASN A 236 -7.91 1.69 -4.36
N ILE A 237 -8.09 2.08 -5.60
CA ILE A 237 -7.01 2.44 -6.52
C ILE A 237 -7.29 3.76 -7.22
N SER A 238 -6.24 4.35 -7.77
CA SER A 238 -6.28 5.54 -8.61
C SER A 238 -5.54 5.24 -9.92
N PRO A 239 -6.23 4.67 -10.94
CA PRO A 239 -5.66 4.47 -12.25
C PRO A 239 -5.45 5.81 -12.96
N GLY A 240 -4.27 5.97 -13.56
CA GLY A 240 -3.87 7.12 -14.35
C GLY A 240 -3.85 6.79 -15.84
N GLU A 241 -4.60 7.57 -16.61
CA GLU A 241 -4.76 7.43 -18.05
C GLU A 241 -4.07 8.55 -18.80
N ARG A 242 -3.50 8.25 -19.97
CA ARG A 242 -3.08 9.23 -20.97
C ARG A 242 -3.19 8.65 -22.38
N TYR A 243 -3.77 9.40 -23.29
CA TYR A 243 -3.96 9.03 -24.70
C TYR A 243 -4.72 7.72 -24.92
N GLY A 244 -5.72 7.43 -24.08
CA GLY A 244 -6.54 6.22 -24.18
C GLY A 244 -5.87 4.96 -23.60
N GLU A 245 -4.76 5.10 -22.88
CA GLU A 245 -4.05 3.99 -22.25
C GLU A 245 -3.87 4.18 -20.75
N LEU A 246 -4.04 3.13 -19.98
CA LEU A 246 -3.61 3.12 -18.60
C LEU A 246 -2.08 3.14 -18.54
N ARG A 247 -1.53 4.09 -17.80
CA ARG A 247 -0.09 4.31 -17.67
C ARG A 247 0.46 3.80 -16.35
N ARG A 248 -0.29 3.95 -15.25
CA ARG A 248 0.06 3.44 -13.93
C ARG A 248 -1.19 3.31 -13.05
N ILE A 249 -1.07 2.55 -11.99
CA ILE A 249 -2.07 2.49 -10.92
C ILE A 249 -1.41 2.90 -9.61
N GLU A 250 -1.96 3.91 -8.94
CA GLU A 250 -1.54 4.35 -7.61
C GLU A 250 -2.48 3.81 -6.53
N ASN A 251 -1.94 3.64 -5.33
CA ASN A 251 -2.77 3.34 -4.17
C ASN A 251 -3.64 4.54 -3.83
N ARG A 252 -4.92 4.31 -3.57
CA ARG A 252 -5.84 5.31 -3.02
C ARG A 252 -6.18 4.92 -1.59
N PHE A 253 -5.77 5.75 -0.65
CA PHE A 253 -5.93 5.47 0.78
C PHE A 253 -7.37 5.17 1.17
N HIS A 254 -7.55 4.09 1.94
CA HIS A 254 -8.81 3.73 2.57
C HIS A 254 -8.55 3.10 3.95
N GLY A 255 -8.92 3.80 5.03
CA GLY A 255 -8.54 3.46 6.41
C GLY A 255 -9.04 2.11 6.92
N ALA A 256 -10.11 1.55 6.36
CA ALA A 256 -10.64 0.24 6.77
C ALA A 256 -10.22 -0.90 5.84
N LEU A 257 -9.57 -0.63 4.71
CA LEU A 257 -9.31 -1.63 3.68
C LEU A 257 -7.82 -1.74 3.35
N ASN A 258 -7.33 -0.96 2.39
CA ASN A 258 -5.96 -1.10 1.88
C ASN A 258 -4.95 -0.13 2.49
N HIS A 259 -5.37 0.83 3.30
CA HIS A 259 -4.50 1.84 3.89
C HIS A 259 -3.60 2.50 2.83
N TYR A 260 -2.29 2.42 3.00
CA TYR A 260 -1.29 3.03 2.12
C TYR A 260 -0.71 2.06 1.07
N PHE A 261 -1.15 0.78 1.02
CA PHE A 261 -0.44 -0.25 0.29
C PHE A 261 -1.35 -1.07 -0.62
N LEU A 262 -0.85 -1.32 -1.83
CA LEU A 262 -1.50 -2.09 -2.87
C LEU A 262 -0.60 -3.28 -3.26
N CYS A 263 -1.15 -4.47 -3.46
CA CYS A 263 -0.35 -5.59 -3.93
C CYS A 263 0.06 -5.42 -5.41
N ASP A 264 1.13 -6.12 -5.81
CA ASP A 264 1.71 -6.00 -7.15
C ASP A 264 0.73 -6.42 -8.25
N ARG A 265 -0.14 -7.40 -7.99
CA ARG A 265 -1.24 -7.75 -8.91
C ARG A 265 -2.18 -6.56 -9.14
N GLY A 266 -2.55 -5.85 -8.09
CA GLY A 266 -3.43 -4.67 -8.19
C GLY A 266 -2.74 -3.48 -8.85
N ARG A 267 -1.43 -3.34 -8.67
CA ARG A 267 -0.64 -2.23 -9.22
C ARG A 267 -0.27 -2.45 -10.69
N PHE A 268 0.19 -3.64 -11.06
CA PHE A 268 0.79 -3.92 -12.38
C PHE A 268 -0.09 -4.80 -13.27
N GLY A 269 -1.16 -5.40 -12.73
CA GLY A 269 -2.01 -6.35 -13.45
C GLY A 269 -2.95 -5.74 -14.52
N TYR A 270 -2.77 -4.49 -14.91
CA TYR A 270 -3.64 -3.79 -15.84
C TYR A 270 -3.27 -3.93 -17.32
N GLY A 271 -2.22 -4.65 -17.66
CA GLY A 271 -1.73 -4.80 -19.04
C GLY A 271 -2.82 -5.24 -20.04
N HIS A 272 -3.74 -6.09 -19.59
CA HIS A 272 -4.87 -6.56 -20.40
C HIS A 272 -5.80 -5.43 -20.89
N VAL A 273 -5.83 -4.27 -20.22
CA VAL A 273 -6.65 -3.11 -20.63
C VAL A 273 -6.09 -2.46 -21.89
N ASN A 274 -4.76 -2.47 -22.04
CA ASN A 274 -4.06 -1.81 -23.14
C ASN A 274 -3.81 -2.72 -24.35
N LEU A 275 -4.24 -3.98 -24.32
CA LEU A 275 -4.04 -4.91 -25.44
C LEU A 275 -4.61 -4.34 -26.73
N THR A 276 -3.84 -4.42 -27.81
CA THR A 276 -4.22 -3.88 -29.14
C THR A 276 -5.32 -4.66 -29.80
N ASP A 277 -5.41 -5.97 -29.53
CA ASP A 277 -6.41 -6.90 -30.03
C ASP A 277 -7.71 -6.90 -29.22
N ARG A 278 -7.77 -6.13 -28.14
CA ARG A 278 -8.99 -5.99 -27.33
C ARG A 278 -10.10 -5.33 -28.15
N PRO A 279 -11.31 -5.95 -28.25
CA PRO A 279 -12.44 -5.35 -28.96
C PRO A 279 -12.82 -3.99 -28.33
N ARG A 280 -12.78 -2.92 -29.13
CA ARG A 280 -13.15 -1.56 -28.71
C ARG A 280 -14.47 -1.07 -29.29
N GLN A 281 -15.08 -1.88 -30.15
CA GLN A 281 -16.34 -1.64 -30.79
C GLN A 281 -17.08 -2.96 -31.04
N PRO A 282 -18.40 -2.96 -31.21
CA PRO A 282 -19.14 -4.16 -31.54
C PRO A 282 -18.67 -4.77 -32.86
N LEU A 283 -18.56 -6.09 -32.89
CA LEU A 283 -18.16 -6.85 -34.06
C LEU A 283 -19.29 -7.80 -34.46
N LEU A 284 -19.63 -7.83 -35.74
CA LEU A 284 -20.54 -8.78 -36.34
C LEU A 284 -19.77 -9.86 -37.09
N GLN A 285 -20.03 -11.12 -36.79
CA GLN A 285 -19.50 -12.23 -37.56
C GLN A 285 -20.24 -12.32 -38.91
N ASP A 286 -19.50 -12.23 -40.02
CA ASP A 286 -20.01 -12.39 -41.39
C ASP A 286 -19.14 -13.42 -42.10
N GLY A 287 -19.63 -14.66 -42.15
CA GLY A 287 -18.84 -15.78 -42.62
C GLY A 287 -17.57 -16.00 -41.77
N SER A 288 -16.40 -15.90 -42.38
CA SER A 288 -15.08 -15.96 -41.70
C SER A 288 -14.64 -14.60 -41.12
N ASP A 289 -15.26 -13.51 -41.50
CA ASP A 289 -14.82 -12.17 -41.22
C ASP A 289 -15.56 -11.55 -40.03
N LYS A 290 -14.90 -10.61 -39.35
CA LYS A 290 -15.48 -9.79 -38.26
C LYS A 290 -15.62 -8.36 -38.75
N LEU A 291 -16.84 -7.90 -38.93
CA LEU A 291 -17.15 -6.55 -39.38
C LEU A 291 -17.47 -5.67 -38.16
N ALA A 292 -16.83 -4.51 -38.08
CA ALA A 292 -17.16 -3.49 -37.10
C ALA A 292 -18.54 -2.87 -37.44
N ILE A 293 -19.41 -2.79 -36.43
CA ILE A 293 -20.75 -2.19 -36.56
C ILE A 293 -20.95 -1.11 -35.49
N THR A 294 -21.92 -0.26 -35.69
CA THR A 294 -22.29 0.75 -34.67
C THR A 294 -22.92 0.10 -33.44
N VAL A 295 -22.87 0.76 -32.30
CA VAL A 295 -23.52 0.30 -31.06
C VAL A 295 -25.02 0.10 -31.27
N ASP A 296 -25.70 1.04 -31.91
CA ASP A 296 -27.15 0.93 -32.22
C ASP A 296 -27.45 -0.25 -33.13
N GLY A 297 -26.60 -0.50 -34.12
CA GLY A 297 -26.72 -1.67 -35.00
C GLY A 297 -26.56 -2.99 -34.23
N ALA A 298 -25.63 -3.04 -33.27
CA ALA A 298 -25.44 -4.19 -32.41
C ALA A 298 -26.65 -4.41 -31.47
N LEU A 299 -27.15 -3.35 -30.85
CA LEU A 299 -28.29 -3.41 -29.93
C LEU A 299 -29.57 -3.85 -30.64
N ASN A 300 -29.85 -3.31 -31.85
CA ASN A 300 -30.99 -3.71 -32.63
C ASN A 300 -30.94 -5.20 -33.01
N ARG A 301 -29.78 -5.70 -33.45
CA ARG A 301 -29.61 -7.13 -33.78
C ARG A 301 -29.76 -8.02 -32.56
N ALA A 302 -29.19 -7.62 -31.40
CA ALA A 302 -29.36 -8.34 -30.16
C ALA A 302 -30.82 -8.38 -29.71
N ALA A 303 -31.54 -7.25 -29.80
CA ALA A 303 -32.96 -7.17 -29.47
C ALA A 303 -33.83 -8.05 -30.40
N ASP A 304 -33.54 -8.08 -31.70
CA ASP A 304 -34.24 -8.94 -32.64
C ASP A 304 -33.99 -10.42 -32.39
N ALA A 305 -32.73 -10.79 -32.08
CA ALA A 305 -32.38 -12.17 -31.69
C ALA A 305 -33.12 -12.60 -30.41
N LEU A 306 -33.19 -11.74 -29.41
CA LEU A 306 -33.91 -12.02 -28.15
C LEU A 306 -35.43 -12.16 -28.36
N ARG A 307 -36.02 -11.33 -29.22
CA ARG A 307 -37.47 -11.38 -29.53
C ARG A 307 -37.88 -12.62 -30.31
N THR A 308 -36.99 -13.12 -31.16
CA THR A 308 -37.29 -14.26 -32.05
C THR A 308 -36.89 -15.61 -31.42
N ALA A 309 -36.13 -15.61 -30.34
CA ALA A 309 -35.71 -16.81 -29.65
C ALA A 309 -36.87 -17.51 -28.94
N SER A 310 -36.93 -18.84 -29.04
CA SER A 310 -37.90 -19.68 -28.30
C SER A 310 -37.62 -19.78 -26.80
N GLY A 311 -36.42 -19.46 -26.37
CA GLY A 311 -36.00 -19.36 -24.98
C GLY A 311 -34.69 -18.62 -24.85
N VAL A 312 -34.51 -17.88 -23.78
CA VAL A 312 -33.30 -17.09 -23.49
C VAL A 312 -32.78 -17.47 -22.11
N ILE A 313 -31.51 -17.72 -22.02
CA ILE A 313 -30.81 -17.89 -20.75
C ILE A 313 -29.76 -16.77 -20.56
N GLY A 314 -29.55 -16.33 -19.34
CA GLY A 314 -28.51 -15.38 -18.98
C GLY A 314 -27.43 -16.08 -18.18
N ILE A 315 -26.18 -15.96 -18.61
CA ILE A 315 -25.02 -16.45 -17.87
C ILE A 315 -24.28 -15.21 -17.36
N GLY A 316 -24.36 -14.97 -16.06
CA GLY A 316 -23.63 -13.93 -15.37
C GLY A 316 -22.15 -14.23 -15.21
N SER A 317 -21.46 -13.38 -14.48
CA SER A 317 -20.06 -13.58 -14.17
C SER A 317 -19.75 -13.06 -12.76
N PRO A 318 -19.00 -13.80 -11.93
CA PRO A 318 -18.53 -13.32 -10.62
C PRO A 318 -17.55 -12.13 -10.73
N ARG A 319 -17.04 -11.87 -11.94
CA ARG A 319 -16.17 -10.71 -12.24
C ARG A 319 -16.92 -9.48 -12.75
N ALA A 320 -18.17 -9.63 -13.12
CA ALA A 320 -19.01 -8.50 -13.53
C ALA A 320 -19.55 -7.76 -12.30
N SER A 321 -19.92 -6.49 -12.49
CA SER A 321 -20.54 -5.73 -11.42
C SER A 321 -21.89 -6.34 -11.00
N LEU A 322 -22.32 -6.06 -9.77
CA LEU A 322 -23.62 -6.50 -9.27
C LEU A 322 -24.75 -5.97 -10.16
N GLU A 323 -24.65 -4.71 -10.58
CA GLU A 323 -25.63 -4.06 -11.46
C GLU A 323 -25.73 -4.77 -12.83
N SER A 324 -24.61 -5.16 -13.41
CA SER A 324 -24.60 -5.89 -14.70
C SER A 324 -25.24 -7.27 -14.57
N ASN A 325 -24.93 -8.01 -13.52
CA ASN A 325 -25.53 -9.31 -13.23
C ASN A 325 -27.03 -9.16 -12.95
N PHE A 326 -27.44 -8.15 -12.20
CA PHE A 326 -28.83 -7.85 -11.90
C PHE A 326 -29.61 -7.49 -13.16
N ALA A 327 -29.07 -6.60 -13.98
CA ALA A 327 -29.70 -6.22 -15.25
C ALA A 327 -29.89 -7.41 -16.20
N LEU A 328 -28.90 -8.31 -16.27
CA LEU A 328 -29.01 -9.55 -17.03
C LEU A 328 -30.10 -10.46 -16.48
N ARG A 329 -30.15 -10.62 -15.15
CA ARG A 329 -31.18 -11.42 -14.48
C ARG A 329 -32.59 -10.89 -14.74
N GLU A 330 -32.79 -9.58 -14.70
CA GLU A 330 -34.08 -8.94 -15.00
C GLU A 330 -34.46 -9.12 -16.50
N LEU A 331 -33.47 -9.05 -17.40
CA LEU A 331 -33.69 -9.26 -18.82
C LEU A 331 -34.22 -10.67 -19.18
N VAL A 332 -33.63 -11.71 -18.55
CA VAL A 332 -33.96 -13.12 -18.90
C VAL A 332 -34.96 -13.77 -17.93
N GLY A 333 -35.22 -13.11 -16.80
CA GLY A 333 -36.03 -13.65 -15.71
C GLY A 333 -35.20 -14.53 -14.75
N ALA A 334 -35.56 -14.53 -13.48
CA ALA A 334 -34.81 -15.20 -12.43
C ALA A 334 -34.62 -16.72 -12.66
N ALA A 335 -35.60 -17.39 -13.24
CA ALA A 335 -35.55 -18.84 -13.52
C ALA A 335 -34.55 -19.20 -14.63
N ASN A 336 -34.20 -18.26 -15.49
CA ASN A 336 -33.31 -18.45 -16.64
C ASN A 336 -31.92 -17.84 -16.42
N PHE A 337 -31.65 -17.30 -15.20
CA PHE A 337 -30.37 -16.70 -14.85
C PHE A 337 -29.48 -17.68 -14.13
N TYR A 338 -28.23 -17.77 -14.57
CA TYR A 338 -27.15 -18.56 -13.98
C TYR A 338 -25.99 -17.64 -13.61
N SER A 339 -25.43 -17.83 -12.43
CA SER A 339 -24.37 -16.95 -11.89
C SER A 339 -23.01 -17.05 -12.61
N GLY A 340 -22.83 -18.06 -13.47
CA GLY A 340 -21.53 -18.33 -14.11
C GLY A 340 -20.52 -19.03 -13.19
N VAL A 341 -20.99 -19.58 -12.06
CA VAL A 341 -20.19 -20.34 -11.09
C VAL A 341 -20.53 -21.82 -11.24
N GLU A 342 -19.54 -22.71 -11.10
CA GLU A 342 -19.76 -24.16 -11.15
C GLU A 342 -20.71 -24.62 -10.02
N GLN A 343 -21.47 -25.68 -10.26
CA GLN A 343 -22.50 -26.13 -9.32
C GLN A 343 -21.95 -26.56 -7.95
N SER A 344 -20.78 -27.17 -7.90
CA SER A 344 -20.11 -27.56 -6.66
C SER A 344 -19.72 -26.34 -5.84
N GLU A 345 -19.10 -25.36 -6.47
CA GLU A 345 -18.73 -24.07 -5.87
C GLU A 345 -19.98 -23.31 -5.43
N TRP A 346 -21.03 -23.27 -6.26
CA TRP A 346 -22.29 -22.65 -5.91
C TRP A 346 -22.91 -23.20 -4.62
N LYS A 347 -22.87 -24.52 -4.44
CA LYS A 347 -23.33 -25.15 -3.19
C LYS A 347 -22.53 -24.71 -1.97
N CYS A 348 -21.21 -24.56 -2.10
CA CYS A 348 -20.35 -24.03 -1.05
C CYS A 348 -20.71 -22.57 -0.74
N LEU A 349 -20.87 -21.74 -1.78
CA LEU A 349 -21.29 -20.33 -1.61
C LEU A 349 -22.64 -20.21 -0.92
N GLN A 350 -23.62 -21.03 -1.27
CA GLN A 350 -24.93 -21.07 -0.60
C GLN A 350 -24.79 -21.38 0.89
N LYS A 351 -23.95 -22.34 1.26
CA LYS A 351 -23.66 -22.65 2.67
C LYS A 351 -22.99 -21.50 3.40
N MET A 352 -22.03 -20.83 2.75
CA MET A 352 -21.38 -19.64 3.32
C MET A 352 -22.39 -18.51 3.54
N LEU A 353 -23.27 -18.24 2.59
CA LEU A 353 -24.31 -17.22 2.71
C LEU A 353 -25.28 -17.55 3.86
N ASP A 354 -25.71 -18.80 3.97
CA ASP A 354 -26.58 -19.26 5.05
C ASP A 354 -25.92 -19.05 6.43
N ILE A 355 -24.63 -19.34 6.57
CA ILE A 355 -23.87 -19.09 7.80
C ILE A 355 -23.75 -17.60 8.09
N LEU A 356 -23.49 -16.78 7.08
CA LEU A 356 -23.38 -15.32 7.27
C LEU A 356 -24.71 -14.67 7.65
N GLU A 357 -25.83 -15.16 7.11
CA GLU A 357 -27.17 -14.62 7.36
C GLU A 357 -27.78 -15.12 8.68
N HIS A 358 -27.54 -16.39 9.04
CA HIS A 358 -28.26 -17.05 10.13
C HIS A 358 -27.33 -17.59 11.24
N GLY A 359 -26.03 -17.73 10.99
CA GLY A 359 -25.09 -18.38 11.91
C GLY A 359 -24.60 -17.50 13.08
N GLY A 360 -24.99 -16.22 13.14
CA GLY A 360 -24.57 -15.30 14.21
C GLY A 360 -23.07 -14.94 14.18
N VAL A 361 -22.36 -15.26 13.10
CA VAL A 361 -20.92 -14.96 12.96
C VAL A 361 -20.69 -13.50 12.60
N ARG A 362 -19.64 -12.91 13.17
CA ARG A 362 -19.17 -11.58 12.82
C ARG A 362 -18.23 -11.66 11.60
N THR A 363 -18.46 -10.80 10.61
CA THR A 363 -17.51 -10.58 9.52
C THR A 363 -16.55 -9.45 9.90
N PRO A 364 -15.24 -9.73 10.15
CA PRO A 364 -14.29 -8.71 10.53
C PRO A 364 -13.88 -7.86 9.33
N SER A 365 -13.54 -6.59 9.57
CA SER A 365 -12.83 -5.75 8.63
C SER A 365 -11.34 -6.15 8.57
N LEU A 366 -10.61 -5.68 7.56
CA LEU A 366 -9.15 -5.87 7.52
C LEU A 366 -8.46 -5.22 8.73
N ARG A 367 -8.99 -4.11 9.24
CA ARG A 367 -8.49 -3.48 10.45
C ARG A 367 -8.69 -4.37 11.69
N ASP A 368 -9.86 -4.99 11.84
CA ASP A 368 -10.09 -5.95 12.92
C ASP A 368 -9.10 -7.12 12.83
N MET A 369 -8.78 -7.58 11.61
CA MET A 369 -7.78 -8.63 11.41
C MET A 369 -6.37 -8.18 11.81
N GLU A 370 -5.98 -6.94 11.54
CA GLU A 370 -4.68 -6.36 11.96
C GLU A 370 -4.55 -6.24 13.50
N GLU A 371 -5.66 -6.17 14.20
CA GLU A 371 -5.73 -6.03 15.66
C GLU A 371 -5.98 -7.36 16.39
N ALA A 372 -6.19 -8.46 15.66
CA ALA A 372 -6.41 -9.78 16.23
C ALA A 372 -5.18 -10.27 17.02
N ASP A 373 -5.44 -10.93 18.14
CA ASP A 373 -4.41 -11.50 19.04
C ASP A 373 -4.18 -13.01 18.83
N ALA A 374 -5.02 -13.65 18.01
CA ALA A 374 -4.85 -15.02 17.51
C ALA A 374 -5.59 -15.17 16.18
N VAL A 375 -4.98 -15.89 15.22
CA VAL A 375 -5.59 -16.15 13.91
C VAL A 375 -5.36 -17.58 13.48
N LEU A 376 -6.41 -18.21 12.94
CA LEU A 376 -6.32 -19.46 12.21
C LEU A 376 -6.71 -19.23 10.76
N VAL A 377 -5.81 -19.55 9.82
CA VAL A 377 -6.10 -19.65 8.39
C VAL A 377 -6.40 -21.11 8.07
N LEU A 378 -7.61 -21.39 7.62
CA LEU A 378 -8.07 -22.73 7.34
C LEU A 378 -8.27 -22.95 5.84
N GLY A 379 -7.33 -23.62 5.20
CA GLY A 379 -7.48 -24.15 3.85
C GLY A 379 -7.09 -23.24 2.70
N GLU A 380 -6.47 -22.05 2.95
CA GLU A 380 -6.22 -21.09 1.90
C GLU A 380 -4.80 -20.49 1.95
N ASP A 381 -4.18 -20.28 0.80
CA ASP A 381 -3.01 -19.42 0.66
C ASP A 381 -3.45 -17.98 0.37
N VAL A 382 -3.68 -17.23 1.43
CA VAL A 382 -4.11 -15.82 1.34
C VAL A 382 -3.06 -14.88 0.72
N THR A 383 -1.80 -15.29 0.62
CA THR A 383 -0.77 -14.49 -0.05
C THR A 383 -1.03 -14.42 -1.55
N GLN A 384 -1.62 -15.46 -2.13
CA GLN A 384 -1.95 -15.55 -3.56
C GLN A 384 -3.38 -15.07 -3.87
N THR A 385 -4.35 -15.43 -3.04
CA THR A 385 -5.77 -15.17 -3.31
C THR A 385 -6.26 -13.84 -2.79
N ALA A 386 -5.67 -13.34 -1.69
CA ALA A 386 -6.06 -12.10 -1.03
C ALA A 386 -4.87 -11.42 -0.34
N ALA A 387 -3.84 -11.06 -1.10
CA ALA A 387 -2.57 -10.57 -0.57
C ALA A 387 -2.71 -9.48 0.50
N ARG A 388 -3.71 -8.58 0.40
CA ARG A 388 -3.95 -7.55 1.42
C ARG A 388 -4.39 -8.15 2.78
N ILE A 389 -5.10 -9.29 2.77
CA ILE A 389 -5.39 -10.04 4.01
C ILE A 389 -4.08 -10.59 4.58
N ALA A 390 -3.22 -11.20 3.76
CA ALA A 390 -1.92 -11.67 4.21
C ALA A 390 -1.10 -10.56 4.89
N LEU A 391 -1.10 -9.35 4.31
CA LEU A 391 -0.43 -8.19 4.91
C LEU A 391 -1.07 -7.78 6.26
N ALA A 392 -2.39 -7.89 6.39
CA ALA A 392 -3.09 -7.63 7.65
C ALA A 392 -2.67 -8.65 8.74
N LEU A 393 -2.59 -9.93 8.38
CA LEU A 393 -2.14 -10.98 9.31
C LEU A 393 -0.68 -10.78 9.76
N ARG A 394 0.21 -10.31 8.88
CA ARG A 394 1.57 -9.90 9.27
C ARG A 394 1.57 -8.76 10.29
N GLN A 395 0.59 -7.86 10.25
CA GLN A 395 0.46 -6.81 11.27
C GLN A 395 -0.17 -7.35 12.56
N ALA A 396 -1.10 -8.30 12.49
CA ALA A 396 -1.70 -8.95 13.65
C ALA A 396 -0.65 -9.62 14.53
N VAL A 397 0.24 -10.45 13.97
CA VAL A 397 1.28 -11.14 14.76
C VAL A 397 2.22 -10.19 15.50
N LYS A 398 2.45 -8.98 14.97
CA LYS A 398 3.24 -7.92 15.62
C LYS A 398 2.50 -7.25 16.79
N GLY A 399 1.22 -7.53 16.97
CA GLY A 399 0.40 -7.02 18.07
C GLY A 399 1.00 -7.33 19.44
N LYS A 400 1.66 -8.47 19.59
CA LYS A 400 2.34 -8.86 20.84
C LYS A 400 3.42 -7.87 21.25
N GLY A 401 4.25 -7.42 20.32
CA GLY A 401 5.26 -6.39 20.58
C GLY A 401 4.64 -5.06 21.00
N ARG A 402 3.52 -4.67 20.37
CA ARG A 402 2.75 -3.48 20.77
C ARG A 402 2.16 -3.60 22.17
N GLU A 403 1.67 -4.78 22.54
CA GLU A 403 1.21 -5.07 23.91
C GLU A 403 2.32 -4.92 24.94
N ILE A 404 3.51 -5.50 24.68
CA ILE A 404 4.69 -5.38 25.53
C ILE A 404 5.11 -3.93 25.70
N ALA A 405 5.18 -3.17 24.61
CA ALA A 405 5.54 -1.76 24.62
C ALA A 405 4.56 -0.93 25.46
N ARG A 406 3.24 -1.15 25.34
CA ARG A 406 2.22 -0.49 26.18
C ARG A 406 2.42 -0.80 27.67
N LYS A 407 2.69 -2.05 28.03
CA LYS A 407 2.99 -2.45 29.42
C LYS A 407 4.22 -1.75 29.99
N LEU A 408 5.23 -1.52 29.15
CA LEU A 408 6.48 -0.83 29.50
C LEU A 408 6.40 0.68 29.31
N LYS A 409 5.24 1.22 28.92
CA LYS A 409 4.99 2.65 28.64
C LYS A 409 5.95 3.23 27.59
N VAL A 410 6.25 2.43 26.57
CA VAL A 410 6.99 2.87 25.37
C VAL A 410 5.99 3.24 24.29
N ASP A 411 6.13 4.43 23.74
CA ASP A 411 5.24 4.94 22.72
C ASP A 411 5.33 4.10 21.42
N LEU A 412 4.18 3.76 20.83
CA LEU A 412 4.12 2.85 19.69
C LEU A 412 4.72 3.43 18.40
N TRP A 413 4.81 4.75 18.28
CA TRP A 413 5.46 5.41 17.14
C TRP A 413 6.98 5.22 17.11
N GLN A 414 7.58 4.81 18.25
CA GLN A 414 8.99 4.42 18.36
C GLN A 414 9.20 2.99 17.85
N VAL A 415 8.90 2.75 16.58
CA VAL A 415 8.82 1.40 15.99
C VAL A 415 10.06 0.55 16.26
N ALA A 416 11.26 1.13 16.15
CA ALA A 416 12.51 0.42 16.44
C ALA A 416 12.60 -0.04 17.91
N ALA A 417 12.16 0.78 18.87
CA ALA A 417 12.11 0.39 20.29
C ALA A 417 11.08 -0.72 20.52
N VAL A 418 9.90 -0.62 19.91
CA VAL A 418 8.87 -1.66 19.96
C VAL A 418 9.38 -3.00 19.42
N GLN A 419 10.07 -3.00 18.29
CA GLN A 419 10.68 -4.20 17.71
C GLN A 419 11.77 -4.80 18.62
N THR A 420 12.63 -3.94 19.20
CA THR A 420 13.67 -4.39 20.14
C THR A 420 13.06 -5.04 21.37
N LEU A 421 11.97 -4.49 21.91
CA LEU A 421 11.28 -5.06 23.08
C LEU A 421 10.55 -6.36 22.74
N ALA A 422 9.98 -6.44 21.54
CA ALA A 422 9.25 -7.62 21.09
C ALA A 422 10.19 -8.81 20.85
N GLN A 423 11.40 -8.56 20.33
CA GLN A 423 12.30 -9.61 19.85
C GLN A 423 11.57 -10.61 18.95
N ASN A 424 11.37 -11.84 19.42
CA ASN A 424 10.67 -12.91 18.69
C ASN A 424 9.23 -13.13 19.20
N GLU A 425 8.75 -12.33 20.16
CA GLU A 425 7.40 -12.48 20.69
C GLU A 425 6.36 -12.05 19.65
N ARG A 426 5.44 -12.94 19.35
CA ARG A 426 4.39 -12.78 18.34
C ARG A 426 3.06 -13.29 18.86
N TYR A 427 1.95 -12.74 18.39
CA TYR A 427 0.66 -13.39 18.55
C TYR A 427 0.59 -14.64 17.65
N PRO A 428 -0.11 -15.70 18.07
CA PRO A 428 -0.17 -16.94 17.32
C PRO A 428 -0.92 -16.76 16.00
N LEU A 429 -0.28 -17.15 14.91
CA LEU A 429 -0.86 -17.36 13.60
C LEU A 429 -0.71 -18.85 13.28
N LEU A 430 -1.84 -19.55 13.10
CA LEU A 430 -1.88 -20.93 12.71
C LEU A 430 -2.35 -21.03 11.26
N ILE A 431 -1.69 -21.81 10.44
CA ILE A 431 -1.99 -21.92 9.02
C ILE A 431 -2.19 -23.37 8.62
N THR A 432 -3.27 -23.63 7.90
CA THR A 432 -3.43 -24.88 7.15
C THR A 432 -3.51 -24.57 5.66
N SER A 433 -2.75 -25.26 4.85
CA SER A 433 -2.69 -25.08 3.40
C SER A 433 -2.31 -26.38 2.70
N LEU A 434 -2.38 -26.40 1.37
CA LEU A 434 -1.92 -27.56 0.59
C LEU A 434 -0.39 -27.65 0.56
N ASP A 435 0.28 -26.49 0.53
CA ASP A 435 1.73 -26.37 0.42
C ASP A 435 2.20 -25.15 1.20
N GLN A 436 3.50 -24.93 1.26
CA GLN A 436 4.12 -23.81 1.95
C GLN A 436 3.61 -22.48 1.42
N THR A 437 3.33 -21.55 2.33
CA THR A 437 2.92 -20.18 2.02
C THR A 437 3.97 -19.17 2.46
N ARG A 438 3.90 -17.94 1.96
CA ARG A 438 4.81 -16.86 2.40
C ARG A 438 4.54 -16.36 3.82
N LEU A 439 3.46 -16.79 4.45
CA LEU A 439 3.16 -16.47 5.85
C LEU A 439 3.76 -17.48 6.84
N ASP A 440 4.30 -18.57 6.37
CA ASP A 440 4.92 -19.61 7.22
C ASP A 440 6.11 -19.05 8.02
N ASP A 441 6.79 -18.03 7.51
CA ASP A 441 7.88 -17.29 8.19
C ASP A 441 7.44 -16.60 9.49
N VAL A 442 6.17 -16.29 9.64
CA VAL A 442 5.59 -15.61 10.81
C VAL A 442 4.56 -16.47 11.55
N ALA A 443 4.24 -17.65 11.04
CA ALA A 443 3.34 -18.59 11.67
C ALA A 443 3.93 -19.20 12.96
N ALA A 444 3.08 -19.44 13.93
CA ALA A 444 3.44 -20.18 15.13
C ALA A 444 3.46 -21.70 14.85
N ASP A 445 2.56 -22.18 13.98
CA ASP A 445 2.51 -23.56 13.53
C ASP A 445 1.81 -23.64 12.16
N THR A 446 2.16 -24.69 11.37
CA THR A 446 1.64 -24.90 10.02
C THR A 446 1.28 -26.37 9.80
N LEU A 447 0.18 -26.60 9.10
CA LEU A 447 -0.22 -27.94 8.63
C LEU A 447 -0.39 -27.92 7.12
N HIS A 448 0.53 -28.58 6.41
CA HIS A 448 0.42 -28.78 4.96
C HIS A 448 -0.19 -30.17 4.71
N ALA A 449 -1.46 -30.19 4.28
CA ALA A 449 -2.22 -31.41 4.14
C ALA A 449 -3.33 -31.26 3.08
N PRO A 450 -3.87 -32.40 2.55
CA PRO A 450 -5.05 -32.37 1.70
C PRO A 450 -6.25 -31.67 2.38
N HIS A 451 -7.14 -31.09 1.61
CA HIS A 451 -8.32 -30.36 2.12
C HIS A 451 -9.17 -31.19 3.11
N ALA A 452 -9.29 -32.51 2.90
CA ALA A 452 -10.06 -33.36 3.81
C ALA A 452 -9.44 -33.41 5.22
N ASP A 453 -8.12 -33.41 5.34
CA ASP A 453 -7.43 -33.43 6.64
C ASP A 453 -7.45 -32.09 7.31
N GLN A 454 -7.33 -31.00 6.52
CA GLN A 454 -7.53 -29.65 7.02
C GLN A 454 -8.95 -29.44 7.57
N ALA A 455 -9.97 -29.96 6.86
CA ALA A 455 -11.35 -29.92 7.33
C ALA A 455 -11.57 -30.73 8.62
N ARG A 456 -10.90 -31.90 8.76
CA ARG A 456 -10.92 -32.69 10.00
C ARG A 456 -10.28 -31.94 11.17
N LEU A 457 -9.18 -31.23 10.93
CA LEU A 457 -8.58 -30.36 11.95
C LEU A 457 -9.55 -29.26 12.38
N GLY A 458 -10.15 -28.54 11.43
CA GLY A 458 -11.15 -27.52 11.72
C GLY A 458 -12.32 -28.04 12.55
N LEU A 459 -12.84 -29.21 12.21
CA LEU A 459 -13.90 -29.89 12.98
C LEU A 459 -13.41 -30.29 14.37
N SER A 460 -12.18 -30.77 14.50
CA SER A 460 -11.59 -31.18 15.80
C SER A 460 -11.45 -29.97 16.75
N LEU A 461 -11.10 -28.80 16.23
CA LEU A 461 -10.99 -27.58 17.03
C LEU A 461 -12.31 -27.12 17.66
N ILE A 462 -13.44 -27.38 16.99
CA ILE A 462 -14.78 -27.11 17.54
C ILE A 462 -15.01 -27.92 18.83
N HIS A 463 -14.63 -29.20 18.84
CA HIS A 463 -14.81 -30.08 20.01
C HIS A 463 -13.85 -29.77 21.17
N ILE A 464 -12.75 -29.06 20.93
CA ILE A 464 -11.82 -28.63 21.98
C ILE A 464 -12.35 -27.38 22.72
N SER A 465 -13.12 -26.56 22.02
CA SER A 465 -13.66 -25.30 22.55
C SER A 465 -15.01 -25.46 23.28
N GLU A 466 -15.66 -26.61 23.17
CA GLU A 466 -16.86 -26.92 23.95
C GLU A 466 -16.47 -27.43 25.35
N PRO A 467 -16.89 -26.77 26.45
CA PRO A 467 -16.62 -27.21 27.82
C PRO A 467 -17.34 -28.51 28.20
#